data_03f0d83ba89d31c574b9543a315cf540
#
_entry.id   03f0d83ba89d31c574b9543a315cf540
#
_cell.length_a   1.000
_cell.length_b   1.000
_cell.length_c   1.000
_cell.angle_alpha   90.00
_cell.angle_beta   90.00
_cell.angle_gamma   90.00
#
_symmetry.space_group_name_H-M   'P 1'
#
loop_
_entity.id
_entity.type
_entity.pdbx_description
1 polymer ?
#
loop_
_entity_poly.entity_id
_entity_poly.type
_entity_poly.pdbx_seq_one_letter_code
_entity_poly.pdbx_strand_id
1 'polypeptide(L)'
;MACLPGAPEGLRPREKSLRYAVISDTHANIDAFEAVLKVIDEIGVDRIVHLGDVIGYNAAPNECCEILRSRGIPTILGNHDAVACHLEEPWGFNPVALEAALWTREHTDPDHLEWLRTLPDALNFGAFVAVHGAPKNHNT
;
A
#
# COMPACT_ATOMS: atom_id res chain seq x y z
N MET A 1 -54.68 35.80 3.55
CA MET A 1 -53.83 34.98 2.67
C MET A 1 -52.66 34.45 3.52
N ALA A 2 -52.78 33.20 4.04
CA ALA A 2 -51.83 32.65 4.99
C ALA A 2 -50.75 31.89 4.22
N CYS A 3 -49.47 32.28 4.41
CA CYS A 3 -48.33 31.52 3.94
C CYS A 3 -48.23 30.18 4.72
N LEU A 4 -48.26 29.09 4.02
CA LEU A 4 -47.96 27.76 4.56
C LEU A 4 -46.44 27.63 4.86
N PRO A 5 -46.04 27.05 6.00
CA PRO A 5 -44.63 26.85 6.32
C PRO A 5 -44.04 25.80 5.40
N GLY A 6 -42.81 26.07 4.91
CA GLY A 6 -42.06 25.20 4.02
C GLY A 6 -41.86 23.82 4.64
N ALA A 7 -41.91 22.81 3.75
CA ALA A 7 -41.61 21.43 4.10
C ALA A 7 -40.19 21.30 4.68
N PRO A 8 -39.96 20.40 5.65
CA PRO A 8 -38.63 20.19 6.19
C PRO A 8 -37.69 19.69 5.08
N GLU A 9 -36.51 20.33 4.97
CA GLU A 9 -35.44 19.87 4.07
C GLU A 9 -35.18 18.39 4.36
N GLY A 10 -35.41 17.56 3.33
CA GLY A 10 -35.22 16.13 3.43
C GLY A 10 -33.80 15.82 3.86
N LEU A 11 -33.65 15.01 4.89
CA LEU A 11 -32.39 14.37 5.28
C LEU A 11 -31.73 13.79 4.05
N ARG A 12 -30.62 14.42 3.61
CA ARG A 12 -29.75 13.82 2.60
C ARG A 12 -29.33 12.45 3.14
N PRO A 13 -29.39 11.37 2.33
CA PRO A 13 -28.88 10.09 2.77
C PRO A 13 -27.45 10.29 3.26
N ARG A 14 -27.13 9.84 4.47
CA ARG A 14 -25.75 9.82 4.96
C ARG A 14 -24.97 9.00 3.96
N GLU A 15 -24.04 9.64 3.24
CA GLU A 15 -23.08 8.91 2.43
C GLU A 15 -22.42 7.87 3.35
N LYS A 16 -22.49 6.61 2.95
CA LYS A 16 -21.88 5.51 3.70
C LYS A 16 -20.39 5.79 3.79
N SER A 17 -19.88 6.10 4.98
CA SER A 17 -18.45 6.29 5.17
C SER A 17 -17.73 4.97 4.88
N LEU A 18 -16.79 4.97 3.93
CA LEU A 18 -15.97 3.80 3.62
C LEU A 18 -14.94 3.60 4.73
N ARG A 19 -14.78 2.35 5.15
CA ARG A 19 -13.73 1.94 6.09
C ARG A 19 -12.55 1.39 5.31
N TYR A 20 -11.40 2.00 5.50
CA TYR A 20 -10.13 1.58 4.89
C TYR A 20 -9.25 0.89 5.93
N ALA A 21 -8.58 -0.20 5.53
CA ALA A 21 -7.37 -0.68 6.18
C ALA A 21 -6.17 -0.13 5.39
N VAL A 22 -5.29 0.58 6.09
CA VAL A 22 -4.06 1.10 5.52
C VAL A 22 -2.90 0.35 6.15
N ILE A 23 -2.10 -0.33 5.35
CA ILE A 23 -0.95 -1.13 5.75
C ILE A 23 0.29 -0.68 4.99
N SER A 24 1.47 -0.94 5.52
CA SER A 24 2.75 -0.50 4.95
C SER A 24 3.89 -1.39 5.41
N ASP A 25 5.03 -1.32 4.71
CA ASP A 25 6.30 -1.86 5.20
C ASP A 25 6.24 -3.36 5.56
N THR A 26 5.66 -4.14 4.67
CA THR A 26 5.58 -5.60 4.83
C THR A 26 6.96 -6.26 4.79
N HIS A 27 7.86 -5.70 3.97
CA HIS A 27 9.26 -6.13 3.86
C HIS A 27 9.44 -7.64 3.74
N ALA A 28 8.68 -8.28 2.87
CA ALA A 28 8.76 -9.72 2.62
C ALA A 28 8.56 -10.60 3.88
N ASN A 29 7.87 -10.09 4.91
CA ASN A 29 7.50 -10.82 6.12
C ASN A 29 6.12 -11.44 5.94
N ILE A 30 6.07 -12.61 5.32
CA ILE A 30 4.82 -13.28 4.98
C ILE A 30 3.98 -13.63 6.21
N ASP A 31 4.60 -14.10 7.29
CA ASP A 31 3.89 -14.50 8.51
C ASP A 31 3.16 -13.31 9.15
N ALA A 32 3.83 -12.18 9.26
CA ALA A 32 3.22 -10.95 9.77
C ALA A 32 2.13 -10.42 8.83
N PHE A 33 2.37 -10.48 7.52
CA PHE A 33 1.42 -10.00 6.52
C PHE A 33 0.12 -10.80 6.53
N GLU A 34 0.21 -12.12 6.53
CA GLU A 34 -0.96 -13.01 6.62
C GLU A 34 -1.74 -12.81 7.93
N ALA A 35 -1.02 -12.66 9.06
CA ALA A 35 -1.65 -12.39 10.35
C ALA A 35 -2.44 -11.07 10.35
N VAL A 36 -1.88 -10.00 9.76
CA VAL A 36 -2.55 -8.71 9.62
C VAL A 36 -3.77 -8.82 8.70
N LEU A 37 -3.62 -9.46 7.54
CA LEU A 37 -4.73 -9.63 6.59
C LEU A 37 -5.88 -10.43 7.19
N LYS A 38 -5.60 -11.46 7.97
CA LYS A 38 -6.61 -12.22 8.69
C LYS A 38 -7.44 -11.33 9.61
N VAL A 39 -6.81 -10.48 10.40
CA VAL A 39 -7.50 -9.54 11.29
C VAL A 39 -8.32 -8.53 10.49
N ILE A 40 -7.80 -8.01 9.38
CA ILE A 40 -8.52 -7.09 8.49
C ILE A 40 -9.78 -7.76 7.92
N ASP A 41 -9.67 -9.00 7.49
CA ASP A 41 -10.79 -9.77 6.94
C ASP A 41 -11.86 -10.04 8.03
N GLU A 42 -11.46 -10.31 9.27
CA GLU A 42 -12.38 -10.48 10.42
C GLU A 42 -13.10 -9.18 10.79
N ILE A 43 -12.43 -8.04 10.73
CA ILE A 43 -13.03 -6.71 10.97
C ILE A 43 -14.03 -6.34 9.88
N GLY A 44 -13.77 -6.75 8.63
CA GLY A 44 -14.63 -6.47 7.49
C GLY A 44 -14.54 -5.00 7.06
N VAL A 45 -13.42 -4.61 6.45
CA VAL A 45 -13.23 -3.28 5.86
C VAL A 45 -13.76 -3.21 4.44
N ASP A 46 -14.08 -2.00 3.96
CA ASP A 46 -14.55 -1.82 2.58
C ASP A 46 -13.38 -1.86 1.57
N ARG A 47 -12.19 -1.42 1.96
CA ARG A 47 -10.98 -1.39 1.12
C ARG A 47 -9.72 -1.60 1.94
N ILE A 48 -8.70 -2.20 1.29
CA ILE A 48 -7.33 -2.29 1.80
C ILE A 48 -6.43 -1.49 0.88
N VAL A 49 -5.42 -0.80 1.42
CA VAL A 49 -4.41 -0.06 0.68
C VAL A 49 -3.05 -0.37 1.28
N HIS A 50 -2.05 -0.63 0.43
CA HIS A 50 -0.67 -0.86 0.84
C HIS A 50 0.22 0.33 0.43
N LEU A 51 0.95 0.89 1.39
CA LEU A 51 1.72 2.12 1.18
C LEU A 51 3.18 1.89 0.76
N GLY A 52 3.50 0.74 0.18
CA GLY A 52 4.85 0.44 -0.30
C GLY A 52 5.74 -0.27 0.70
N ASP A 53 6.98 -0.52 0.30
CA ASP A 53 7.93 -1.39 0.98
C ASP A 53 7.36 -2.81 1.17
N VAL A 54 6.94 -3.36 0.03
CA VAL A 54 6.41 -4.72 -0.05
C VAL A 54 7.52 -5.74 0.22
N ILE A 55 8.70 -5.48 -0.36
CA ILE A 55 9.85 -6.37 -0.35
C ILE A 55 11.04 -5.75 0.40
N GLY A 56 12.10 -6.50 0.54
CA GLY A 56 13.30 -6.12 1.32
C GLY A 56 13.31 -6.74 2.71
N TYR A 57 14.47 -6.82 3.32
CA TYR A 57 14.79 -7.35 4.65
C TYR A 57 14.48 -8.84 4.88
N ASN A 58 13.28 -9.34 4.64
CA ASN A 58 12.88 -10.71 4.94
C ASN A 58 12.85 -11.60 3.68
N ALA A 59 12.51 -12.88 3.83
CA ALA A 59 12.84 -13.93 2.88
C ALA A 59 11.67 -14.36 1.96
N ALA A 60 10.51 -13.71 2.01
CA ALA A 60 9.33 -14.10 1.23
C ALA A 60 8.82 -12.98 0.29
N PRO A 61 9.66 -12.43 -0.62
CA PRO A 61 9.26 -11.34 -1.50
C PRO A 61 8.18 -11.76 -2.50
N ASN A 62 8.28 -12.98 -3.05
CA ASN A 62 7.36 -13.46 -4.06
C ASN A 62 5.95 -13.67 -3.49
N GLU A 63 5.86 -14.27 -2.32
CA GLU A 63 4.60 -14.55 -1.62
C GLU A 63 3.87 -13.26 -1.25
N CYS A 64 4.59 -12.26 -0.77
CA CYS A 64 4.01 -10.96 -0.44
C CYS A 64 3.50 -10.22 -1.69
N CYS A 65 4.27 -10.22 -2.78
CA CYS A 65 3.83 -9.68 -4.06
C CYS A 65 2.60 -10.42 -4.60
N GLU A 66 2.59 -11.75 -4.54
CA GLU A 66 1.47 -12.57 -5.03
C GLU A 66 0.18 -12.27 -4.28
N ILE A 67 0.23 -12.13 -2.96
CA ILE A 67 -0.96 -11.77 -2.17
C ILE A 67 -1.54 -10.42 -2.60
N LEU A 68 -0.71 -9.39 -2.74
CA LEU A 68 -1.17 -8.07 -3.15
C LEU A 68 -1.79 -8.09 -4.55
N ARG A 69 -1.16 -8.79 -5.49
CA ARG A 69 -1.62 -8.92 -6.87
C ARG A 69 -2.90 -9.72 -6.98
N SER A 70 -2.96 -10.90 -6.38
CA SER A 70 -4.12 -11.79 -6.45
C SER A 70 -5.35 -11.21 -5.75
N ARG A 71 -5.15 -10.48 -4.64
CA ARG A 71 -6.24 -9.77 -3.94
C ARG A 71 -6.59 -8.42 -4.58
N GLY A 72 -5.84 -7.95 -5.57
CA GLY A 72 -6.05 -6.65 -6.22
C GLY A 72 -5.93 -5.47 -5.25
N ILE A 73 -5.03 -5.56 -4.26
CA ILE A 73 -4.85 -4.50 -3.26
C ILE A 73 -4.10 -3.33 -3.89
N PRO A 74 -4.69 -2.12 -3.95
CA PRO A 74 -4.00 -0.92 -4.40
C PRO A 74 -2.72 -0.70 -3.60
N THR A 75 -1.60 -0.58 -4.30
CA THR A 75 -0.26 -0.52 -3.70
C THR A 75 0.51 0.64 -4.32
N ILE A 76 1.26 1.38 -3.54
CA ILE A 76 2.22 2.38 -4.01
C ILE A 76 3.65 1.87 -3.89
N LEU A 77 4.56 2.48 -4.62
CA LEU A 77 5.98 2.11 -4.62
C LEU A 77 6.66 2.62 -3.35
N GLY A 78 7.36 1.74 -2.64
CA GLY A 78 8.24 2.11 -1.53
C GLY A 78 9.70 2.27 -1.99
N ASN A 79 10.56 2.87 -1.15
CA ASN A 79 11.97 3.06 -1.49
C ASN A 79 12.75 1.73 -1.58
N HIS A 80 12.44 0.74 -0.74
CA HIS A 80 13.04 -0.60 -0.88
C HIS A 80 12.60 -1.30 -2.16
N ASP A 81 11.32 -1.17 -2.53
CA ASP A 81 10.80 -1.69 -3.79
C ASP A 81 11.53 -1.05 -4.99
N ALA A 82 11.69 0.28 -4.98
CA ALA A 82 12.36 1.03 -6.02
C ALA A 82 13.83 0.62 -6.20
N VAL A 83 14.56 0.44 -5.10
CA VAL A 83 15.95 -0.03 -5.12
C VAL A 83 16.04 -1.47 -5.64
N ALA A 84 15.18 -2.37 -5.19
CA ALA A 84 15.16 -3.76 -5.67
C ALA A 84 14.87 -3.83 -7.18
N CYS A 85 14.01 -2.95 -7.69
CA CYS A 85 13.64 -2.87 -9.10
C CYS A 85 14.60 -2.08 -10.00
N HIS A 86 15.72 -1.56 -9.50
CA HIS A 86 16.64 -0.65 -10.21
C HIS A 86 15.98 0.67 -10.69
N LEU A 87 14.98 1.15 -10.00
CA LEU A 87 14.39 2.47 -10.27
C LEU A 87 15.12 3.58 -9.51
N GLU A 88 15.71 3.23 -8.36
CA GLU A 88 16.48 4.14 -7.52
C GLU A 88 17.79 3.49 -7.05
N GLU A 89 18.78 4.33 -6.79
CA GLU A 89 20.03 3.93 -6.15
C GLU A 89 19.83 3.87 -4.62
N PRO A 90 20.55 2.99 -3.89
CA PRO A 90 20.37 2.78 -2.46
C PRO A 90 21.00 3.88 -1.58
N TRP A 91 20.74 5.14 -1.91
CA TRP A 91 21.26 6.27 -1.16
C TRP A 91 20.73 6.29 0.27
N GLY A 92 21.63 6.34 1.23
CA GLY A 92 21.28 6.36 2.66
C GLY A 92 20.98 5.00 3.27
N PHE A 93 21.06 3.91 2.50
CA PHE A 93 20.94 2.56 3.06
C PHE A 93 22.16 2.25 3.93
N ASN A 94 21.92 1.71 5.11
CA ASN A 94 22.99 1.11 5.89
C ASN A 94 23.44 -0.23 5.25
N PRO A 95 24.60 -0.79 5.66
CA PRO A 95 25.12 -2.01 5.04
C PRO A 95 24.14 -3.20 5.07
N VAL A 96 23.36 -3.36 6.13
CA VAL A 96 22.38 -4.44 6.28
C VAL A 96 21.21 -4.26 5.30
N ALA A 97 20.70 -3.04 5.20
CA ALA A 97 19.63 -2.72 4.26
C ALA A 97 20.07 -2.91 2.80
N LEU A 98 21.30 -2.53 2.49
CA LEU A 98 21.87 -2.72 1.16
C LEU A 98 22.02 -4.20 0.82
N GLU A 99 22.59 -5.01 1.71
CA GLU A 99 22.73 -6.45 1.51
C GLU A 99 21.37 -7.13 1.32
N ALA A 100 20.39 -6.76 2.16
CA ALA A 100 19.02 -7.26 2.04
C ALA A 100 18.37 -6.86 0.70
N ALA A 101 18.57 -5.64 0.23
CA ALA A 101 18.03 -5.19 -1.06
C ALA A 101 18.64 -5.95 -2.24
N LEU A 102 19.95 -6.21 -2.22
CA LEU A 102 20.63 -7.00 -3.25
C LEU A 102 20.14 -8.45 -3.26
N TRP A 103 20.05 -9.07 -2.09
CA TRP A 103 19.50 -10.42 -1.95
C TRP A 103 18.05 -10.50 -2.46
N THR A 104 17.21 -9.56 -2.05
CA THR A 104 15.80 -9.48 -2.46
C THR A 104 15.67 -9.39 -3.98
N ARG A 105 16.48 -8.56 -4.64
CA ARG A 105 16.51 -8.42 -6.09
C ARG A 105 16.79 -9.75 -6.80
N GLU A 106 17.76 -10.52 -6.29
CA GLU A 106 18.16 -11.79 -6.87
C GLU A 106 17.12 -12.91 -6.65
N HIS A 107 16.30 -12.80 -5.60
CA HIS A 107 15.34 -13.82 -5.18
C HIS A 107 13.88 -13.48 -5.48
N THR A 108 13.62 -12.30 -6.04
CA THR A 108 12.28 -11.93 -6.49
C THR A 108 12.09 -12.30 -7.95
N ASP A 109 10.99 -12.98 -8.25
CA ASP A 109 10.65 -13.39 -9.61
C ASP A 109 10.56 -12.16 -10.55
N PRO A 110 11.04 -12.29 -11.80
CA PRO A 110 11.02 -11.19 -12.76
C PRO A 110 9.65 -10.55 -12.96
N ASP A 111 8.58 -11.35 -12.97
CA ASP A 111 7.21 -10.88 -13.12
C ASP A 111 6.75 -10.00 -11.94
N HIS A 112 7.23 -10.30 -10.73
CA HIS A 112 6.95 -9.47 -9.55
C HIS A 112 7.76 -8.17 -9.57
N LEU A 113 9.03 -8.23 -9.98
CA LEU A 113 9.84 -7.01 -10.17
C LEU A 113 9.23 -6.10 -11.24
N GLU A 114 8.73 -6.67 -12.35
CA GLU A 114 8.07 -5.88 -13.39
C GLU A 114 6.77 -5.25 -12.88
N TRP A 115 5.97 -5.98 -12.13
CA TRP A 115 4.77 -5.44 -11.49
C TRP A 115 5.11 -4.29 -10.52
N LEU A 116 6.12 -4.45 -9.66
CA LEU A 116 6.57 -3.40 -8.74
C LEU A 116 6.99 -2.12 -9.50
N ARG A 117 7.64 -2.23 -10.66
CA ARG A 117 7.99 -1.09 -11.51
C ARG A 117 6.78 -0.31 -12.03
N THR A 118 5.63 -0.92 -12.08
CA THR A 118 4.38 -0.26 -12.52
C THR A 118 3.65 0.47 -11.40
N LEU A 119 4.07 0.31 -10.15
CA LEU A 119 3.41 0.93 -9.01
C LEU A 119 3.58 2.45 -9.02
N PRO A 120 2.52 3.20 -8.70
CA PRO A 120 2.59 4.65 -8.61
C PRO A 120 3.25 5.11 -7.30
N ASP A 121 3.79 6.33 -7.29
CA ASP A 121 4.33 6.97 -6.08
C ASP A 121 3.23 7.48 -5.13
N ALA A 122 2.02 7.67 -5.64
CA ALA A 122 0.88 8.14 -4.87
C ALA A 122 -0.44 7.64 -5.43
N LEU A 123 -1.43 7.45 -4.56
CA LEU A 123 -2.81 7.12 -4.94
C LEU A 123 -3.78 8.12 -4.33
N ASN A 124 -4.67 8.67 -5.17
CA ASN A 124 -5.71 9.60 -4.73
C ASN A 124 -7.06 8.87 -4.60
N PHE A 125 -7.58 8.81 -3.38
CA PHE A 125 -8.87 8.21 -3.06
C PHE A 125 -10.02 9.23 -2.94
N GLY A 126 -9.76 10.50 -3.27
CA GLY A 126 -10.72 11.60 -3.14
C GLY A 126 -10.76 12.20 -1.73
N ALA A 127 -11.01 11.38 -0.71
CA ALA A 127 -11.01 11.83 0.69
C ALA A 127 -9.60 12.00 1.27
N PHE A 128 -8.61 11.30 0.72
CA PHE A 128 -7.20 11.39 1.11
C PHE A 128 -6.29 10.97 -0.05
N VAL A 129 -5.02 11.31 0.08
CA VAL A 129 -3.95 10.86 -0.83
C VAL A 129 -3.01 9.97 -0.03
N ALA A 130 -2.70 8.80 -0.57
CA ALA A 130 -1.73 7.86 0.00
C ALA A 130 -0.37 8.08 -0.66
N VAL A 131 0.68 8.17 0.15
CA VAL A 131 2.09 8.27 -0.27
C VAL A 131 2.94 7.40 0.66
N HIS A 132 4.10 6.94 0.16
CA HIS A 132 5.15 6.37 0.99
C HIS A 132 6.04 7.51 1.50
N GLY A 133 6.41 7.50 2.80
CA GLY A 133 7.17 8.61 3.38
C GLY A 133 6.36 9.90 3.57
N ALA A 134 6.76 10.99 2.95
CA ALA A 134 6.13 12.29 3.12
C ALA A 134 5.58 12.86 1.80
N PRO A 135 4.52 13.74 1.84
CA PRO A 135 3.90 14.29 0.63
C PRO A 135 4.84 15.08 -0.30
N LYS A 136 5.95 15.59 0.23
CA LYS A 136 6.98 16.32 -0.55
C LYS A 136 8.18 15.44 -0.94
N ASN A 137 8.31 14.30 -0.30
CA ASN A 137 9.35 13.33 -0.58
C ASN A 137 8.74 11.95 -0.37
N HIS A 138 8.24 11.35 -1.43
CA HIS A 138 7.42 10.15 -1.39
C HIS A 138 8.20 8.90 -0.97
N ASN A 139 9.54 8.96 -1.01
CA ASN A 139 10.43 7.82 -0.78
C ASN A 139 11.33 7.96 0.45
N THR A 140 11.03 8.87 1.37
CA THR A 140 11.78 9.05 2.64
C THR A 140 10.89 9.25 3.83
#